data_d32f11bc58f0def39387555df6b88a03
#
_entry.id   d32f11bc58f0def39387555df6b88a03
#
_cell.length_a   1.000
_cell.length_b   1.000
_cell.length_c   1.000
_cell.angle_alpha   90.00
_cell.angle_beta   90.00
_cell.angle_gamma   90.00
#
_symmetry.space_group_name_H-M   'P 1'
#
loop_
_entity.id
_entity.type
_entity.pdbx_description
1 polymer ?
#
loop_
_entity_poly.entity_id
_entity_poly.type
_entity_poly.pdbx_seq_one_letter_code
_entity_poly.pdbx_strand_id
1 'polypeptide(L)'
;MKLNKLYIAAFLVLVGTGCKKDYLNVNTNPNSLPTATPAFVLANAMNTSATNMLAPNETGMFWGGQWTQSNGYIISTTLFSYSFTNGDFNYWDNTYDNLYDYQYVINNATAAGQPYLKGPAKVMQAMGYQKLVDLYGNIPFSEALKGVDKL
;
A
#
# COMPACT_ATOMS: atom_id res chain seq x y z
N MET A 1 -13.94 42.77 -51.58
CA MET A 1 -13.33 42.99 -50.23
C MET A 1 -14.21 42.62 -49.02
N LYS A 2 -15.52 42.38 -49.17
CA LYS A 2 -16.41 41.98 -48.03
C LYS A 2 -16.39 40.46 -47.76
N LEU A 3 -16.09 39.62 -48.76
CA LEU A 3 -16.09 38.16 -48.66
C LEU A 3 -14.98 37.62 -47.75
N ASN A 4 -13.77 38.22 -47.84
CA ASN A 4 -12.65 37.80 -47.04
C ASN A 4 -12.81 37.99 -45.55
N LYS A 5 -13.57 39.00 -45.10
CA LYS A 5 -13.87 39.24 -43.69
C LYS A 5 -14.81 38.20 -43.13
N LEU A 6 -15.74 37.66 -43.93
CA LEU A 6 -16.66 36.61 -43.54
C LEU A 6 -15.96 35.28 -43.33
N TYR A 7 -14.99 34.92 -44.20
CA TYR A 7 -14.20 33.73 -44.04
C TYR A 7 -13.26 33.78 -42.83
N ILE A 8 -12.70 34.96 -42.51
CA ILE A 8 -11.84 35.14 -41.33
C ILE A 8 -12.71 35.03 -40.06
N ALA A 9 -13.92 35.59 -40.04
CA ALA A 9 -14.81 35.44 -38.91
C ALA A 9 -15.27 33.99 -38.68
N ALA A 10 -15.62 33.26 -39.76
CA ALA A 10 -15.98 31.85 -39.71
C ALA A 10 -14.82 30.97 -39.22
N PHE A 11 -13.58 31.27 -39.65
CA PHE A 11 -12.40 30.56 -39.20
C PHE A 11 -12.08 30.77 -37.69
N LEU A 12 -12.27 32.01 -37.21
CA LEU A 12 -12.09 32.34 -35.79
C LEU A 12 -13.13 31.65 -34.87
N VAL A 13 -14.36 31.46 -35.34
CA VAL A 13 -15.41 30.75 -34.60
C VAL A 13 -15.08 29.23 -34.52
N LEU A 14 -14.53 28.64 -35.59
CA LEU A 14 -14.15 27.24 -35.64
C LEU A 14 -12.95 26.91 -34.70
N VAL A 15 -12.01 27.83 -34.53
CA VAL A 15 -10.84 27.66 -33.67
C VAL A 15 -11.22 27.82 -32.17
N GLY A 16 -12.26 28.60 -31.86
CA GLY A 16 -12.70 28.86 -30.48
C GLY A 16 -13.46 27.72 -29.80
N THR A 17 -13.93 26.71 -30.55
CA THR A 17 -14.74 25.60 -30.00
C THR A 17 -13.95 24.32 -29.67
N GLY A 18 -12.62 24.33 -29.86
CA GLY A 18 -11.79 23.13 -29.87
C GLY A 18 -11.32 22.59 -28.51
N CYS A 19 -11.40 23.33 -27.42
CA CYS A 19 -10.88 22.88 -26.14
C CYS A 19 -11.99 22.56 -25.13
N LYS A 20 -12.44 21.31 -25.07
CA LYS A 20 -13.15 20.83 -23.88
C LYS A 20 -12.15 20.79 -22.71
N LYS A 21 -12.47 21.48 -21.61
CA LYS A 21 -11.65 21.59 -20.40
C LYS A 21 -11.23 20.23 -19.84
N ASP A 22 -12.00 19.18 -20.09
CA ASP A 22 -11.78 17.83 -19.57
C ASP A 22 -10.88 16.94 -20.47
N TYR A 23 -10.60 17.38 -21.72
CA TYR A 23 -9.77 16.58 -22.65
C TYR A 23 -8.32 16.42 -22.20
N LEU A 24 -7.79 17.39 -21.44
CA LEU A 24 -6.43 17.38 -20.91
C LEU A 24 -6.36 16.84 -19.45
N ASN A 25 -7.47 16.43 -18.87
CA ASN A 25 -7.50 15.89 -17.51
C ASN A 25 -7.15 14.40 -17.51
N VAL A 26 -5.94 14.09 -17.94
CA VAL A 26 -5.37 12.72 -18.00
C VAL A 26 -4.99 12.17 -16.62
N ASN A 27 -5.04 13.02 -15.58
CA ASN A 27 -4.66 12.63 -14.22
C ASN A 27 -5.81 11.94 -13.45
N THR A 28 -7.04 11.99 -13.97
CA THR A 28 -8.16 11.23 -13.41
C THR A 28 -8.32 9.93 -14.19
N ASN A 29 -7.90 8.81 -13.59
CA ASN A 29 -8.14 7.49 -14.16
C ASN A 29 -9.64 7.14 -13.97
N PRO A 30 -10.44 7.05 -15.06
CA PRO A 30 -11.88 6.76 -14.96
C PRO A 30 -12.18 5.34 -14.43
N ASN A 31 -11.17 4.46 -14.45
CA ASN A 31 -11.27 3.08 -13.94
C ASN A 31 -10.77 2.96 -12.49
N SER A 32 -10.33 4.05 -11.88
CA SER A 32 -9.89 4.09 -10.49
C SER A 32 -11.01 4.64 -9.62
N LEU A 33 -11.37 3.91 -8.57
CA LEU A 33 -12.30 4.42 -7.56
C LEU A 33 -11.66 5.65 -6.89
N PRO A 34 -12.34 6.80 -6.84
CA PRO A 34 -11.81 8.02 -6.20
C PRO A 34 -11.61 7.85 -4.68
N THR A 35 -12.33 6.91 -4.07
CA THR A 35 -12.20 6.55 -2.65
C THR A 35 -12.43 5.06 -2.49
N ALA A 36 -11.53 4.39 -1.77
CA ALA A 36 -11.69 2.98 -1.47
C ALA A 36 -12.68 2.79 -0.30
N THR A 37 -13.57 1.80 -0.40
CA THR A 37 -14.47 1.44 0.70
C THR A 37 -13.66 0.80 1.84
N PRO A 38 -13.79 1.26 3.11
CA PRO A 38 -13.03 0.73 4.24
C PRO A 38 -13.11 -0.78 4.39
N ALA A 39 -14.24 -1.40 4.09
CA ALA A 39 -14.38 -2.86 4.15
C ALA A 39 -13.47 -3.59 3.16
N PHE A 40 -13.33 -3.09 1.93
CA PHE A 40 -12.44 -3.70 0.94
C PHE A 40 -10.97 -3.46 1.27
N VAL A 41 -10.64 -2.27 1.79
CA VAL A 41 -9.28 -1.99 2.26
C VAL A 41 -8.90 -2.91 3.42
N LEU A 42 -9.81 -3.10 4.40
CA LEU A 42 -9.58 -4.02 5.51
C LEU A 42 -9.34 -5.46 5.04
N ALA A 43 -10.19 -5.95 4.15
CA ALA A 43 -10.05 -7.31 3.62
C ALA A 43 -8.70 -7.51 2.89
N ASN A 44 -8.31 -6.55 2.05
CA ASN A 44 -7.02 -6.56 1.37
C ASN A 44 -5.85 -6.47 2.35
N ALA A 45 -5.92 -5.57 3.33
CA ALA A 45 -4.88 -5.39 4.35
C ALA A 45 -4.70 -6.66 5.20
N MET A 46 -5.78 -7.36 5.56
CA MET A 46 -5.70 -8.65 6.27
C MET A 46 -5.04 -9.73 5.40
N ASN A 47 -5.36 -9.81 4.11
CA ASN A 47 -4.70 -10.73 3.18
C ASN A 47 -3.20 -10.41 3.05
N THR A 48 -2.85 -9.14 2.93
CA THR A 48 -1.45 -8.67 2.90
C THR A 48 -0.72 -9.01 4.19
N SER A 49 -1.36 -8.83 5.36
CA SER A 49 -0.79 -9.24 6.65
C SER A 49 -0.50 -10.74 6.69
N ALA A 50 -1.42 -11.58 6.23
CA ALA A 50 -1.22 -13.03 6.18
C ALA A 50 -0.01 -13.39 5.30
N THR A 51 0.11 -12.78 4.13
CA THR A 51 1.24 -13.00 3.22
C THR A 51 2.56 -12.53 3.85
N ASN A 52 2.57 -11.34 4.46
CA ASN A 52 3.76 -10.78 5.12
C ASN A 52 4.22 -11.59 6.34
N MET A 53 3.33 -12.35 6.97
CA MET A 53 3.68 -13.20 8.10
C MET A 53 4.39 -14.50 7.70
N LEU A 54 4.15 -14.99 6.49
CA LEU A 54 4.68 -16.28 6.06
C LEU A 54 6.20 -16.26 5.89
N ALA A 55 6.76 -15.24 5.25
CA ALA A 55 8.18 -15.16 4.92
C ALA A 55 9.12 -15.14 6.14
N PRO A 56 8.93 -14.27 7.17
CA PRO A 56 9.81 -14.33 8.36
C PRO A 56 9.59 -15.59 9.18
N ASN A 57 8.44 -16.22 9.09
CA ASN A 57 8.12 -17.44 9.79
C ASN A 57 8.96 -18.62 9.28
N GLU A 58 9.20 -18.69 7.97
CA GLU A 58 10.06 -19.72 7.36
C GLU A 58 11.48 -19.69 7.96
N THR A 59 12.12 -18.53 7.99
CA THR A 59 13.45 -18.35 8.60
C THR A 59 13.47 -18.76 10.07
N GLY A 60 12.49 -18.32 10.84
CA GLY A 60 12.36 -18.69 12.26
C GLY A 60 12.16 -20.18 12.48
N MET A 61 11.40 -20.85 11.65
CA MET A 61 11.15 -22.29 11.72
C MET A 61 12.42 -23.11 11.43
N PHE A 62 13.23 -22.69 10.45
CA PHE A 62 14.51 -23.33 10.15
C PHE A 62 15.54 -23.08 11.26
N TRP A 63 15.69 -21.85 11.75
CA TRP A 63 16.65 -21.52 12.79
C TRP A 63 16.25 -22.06 14.17
N GLY A 64 14.95 -22.15 14.41
CA GLY A 64 14.41 -22.81 15.60
C GLY A 64 14.49 -24.34 15.56
N GLY A 65 14.98 -24.92 14.47
CA GLY A 65 15.09 -26.38 14.30
C GLY A 65 13.75 -27.12 14.18
N GLN A 66 12.66 -26.36 13.95
CA GLN A 66 11.32 -26.96 13.75
C GLN A 66 11.15 -27.51 12.34
N TRP A 67 11.83 -26.89 11.37
CA TRP A 67 11.92 -27.39 10.01
C TRP A 67 13.37 -27.72 9.67
N THR A 68 13.54 -28.70 8.80
CA THR A 68 14.82 -29.05 8.21
C THR A 68 14.63 -29.45 6.76
N GLN A 69 15.67 -29.34 5.97
CA GLN A 69 15.65 -29.86 4.61
C GLN A 69 15.87 -31.38 4.60
N SER A 70 15.41 -32.05 3.56
CA SER A 70 15.66 -33.47 3.35
C SER A 70 17.10 -33.70 2.93
N ASN A 71 17.60 -34.91 3.19
CA ASN A 71 18.94 -35.33 2.72
C ASN A 71 19.02 -35.24 1.18
N GLY A 72 20.03 -34.53 0.69
CA GLY A 72 20.26 -34.33 -0.74
C GLY A 72 19.46 -33.23 -1.43
N TYR A 73 18.61 -32.48 -0.71
CA TYR A 73 17.90 -31.34 -1.24
C TYR A 73 18.18 -30.07 -0.41
N ILE A 74 18.87 -29.11 -1.01
CA ILE A 74 19.25 -27.86 -0.36
C ILE A 74 18.27 -26.77 -0.86
N ILE A 75 17.40 -26.29 0.03
CA ILE A 75 16.46 -25.20 -0.24
C ILE A 75 17.21 -23.85 -0.28
N SER A 76 18.07 -23.62 0.72
CA SER A 76 18.85 -22.39 0.84
C SER A 76 20.11 -22.63 1.65
N THR A 77 21.26 -22.40 1.03
CA THR A 77 22.54 -22.43 1.74
C THR A 77 22.64 -21.34 2.79
N THR A 78 22.06 -20.16 2.52
CA THR A 78 22.05 -18.99 3.41
C THR A 78 21.36 -19.31 4.74
N LEU A 79 20.17 -19.92 4.69
CA LEU A 79 19.41 -20.28 5.89
C LEU A 79 20.15 -21.29 6.78
N PHE A 80 20.83 -22.29 6.18
CA PHE A 80 21.49 -23.35 6.92
C PHE A 80 22.92 -22.99 7.37
N SER A 81 23.58 -22.05 6.69
CA SER A 81 24.89 -21.56 7.11
C SER A 81 24.82 -20.35 8.05
N TYR A 82 23.62 -19.87 8.37
CA TYR A 82 23.40 -18.63 9.11
C TYR A 82 24.12 -17.41 8.47
N SER A 83 24.33 -17.46 7.15
CA SER A 83 24.93 -16.37 6.38
C SER A 83 23.83 -15.49 5.84
N PHE A 84 23.66 -14.30 6.41
CA PHE A 84 22.63 -13.36 5.98
C PHE A 84 23.17 -11.93 5.98
N THR A 85 22.51 -11.11 5.22
CA THR A 85 22.76 -9.67 5.08
C THR A 85 21.53 -8.89 5.50
N ASN A 86 21.67 -7.57 5.63
CA ASN A 86 20.51 -6.70 5.91
C ASN A 86 19.39 -6.81 4.86
N GLY A 87 19.70 -7.23 3.63
CA GLY A 87 18.72 -7.43 2.56
C GLY A 87 17.81 -8.65 2.75
N ASP A 88 18.24 -9.63 3.55
CA ASP A 88 17.49 -10.87 3.79
C ASP A 88 16.27 -10.65 4.73
N PHE A 89 16.21 -9.51 5.42
CA PHE A 89 15.18 -9.16 6.40
C PHE A 89 14.41 -7.88 6.04
N ASN A 90 14.18 -7.64 4.76
CA ASN A 90 13.49 -6.44 4.31
C ASN A 90 11.97 -6.57 4.45
N TYR A 91 11.47 -6.55 5.70
CA TYR A 91 10.04 -6.57 6.02
C TYR A 91 9.49 -5.20 6.41
N TRP A 92 10.34 -4.18 6.49
CA TRP A 92 10.02 -2.86 6.99
C TRP A 92 8.96 -2.16 6.13
N ASP A 93 9.26 -1.91 4.87
CA ASP A 93 8.41 -1.13 3.97
C ASP A 93 7.04 -1.79 3.80
N ASN A 94 7.01 -3.07 3.44
CA ASN A 94 5.77 -3.81 3.26
C ASN A 94 4.88 -3.85 4.51
N THR A 95 5.49 -3.84 5.71
CA THR A 95 4.72 -3.85 6.95
C THR A 95 4.17 -2.45 7.24
N TYR A 96 4.95 -1.38 7.06
CA TYR A 96 4.45 -0.01 7.23
C TYR A 96 3.38 0.36 6.22
N ASP A 97 3.51 -0.04 4.96
CA ASP A 97 2.46 0.14 3.94
C ASP A 97 1.15 -0.54 4.37
N ASN A 98 1.25 -1.76 4.88
CA ASN A 98 0.08 -2.47 5.39
C ASN A 98 -0.51 -1.83 6.66
N LEU A 99 0.32 -1.29 7.55
CA LEU A 99 -0.14 -0.49 8.71
C LEU A 99 -0.87 0.77 8.28
N TYR A 100 -0.45 1.39 7.18
CA TYR A 100 -1.12 2.56 6.61
C TYR A 100 -2.51 2.22 6.07
N ASP A 101 -2.71 1.06 5.47
CA ASP A 101 -4.03 0.56 5.06
C ASP A 101 -4.98 0.42 6.28
N TYR A 102 -4.50 -0.14 7.38
CA TYR A 102 -5.30 -0.19 8.61
C TYR A 102 -5.61 1.19 9.17
N GLN A 103 -4.64 2.11 9.10
CA GLN A 103 -4.86 3.50 9.52
C GLN A 103 -5.93 4.18 8.66
N TYR A 104 -5.94 3.92 7.34
CA TYR A 104 -7.00 4.39 6.45
C TYR A 104 -8.38 3.90 6.90
N VAL A 105 -8.51 2.62 7.23
CA VAL A 105 -9.78 2.05 7.75
C VAL A 105 -10.19 2.73 9.05
N ILE A 106 -9.28 2.90 10.00
CA ILE A 106 -9.54 3.55 11.29
C ILE A 106 -10.06 4.97 11.09
N ASN A 107 -9.48 5.72 10.17
CA ASN A 107 -9.83 7.11 9.90
C ASN A 107 -11.19 7.23 9.18
N ASN A 108 -11.50 6.36 8.23
CA ASN A 108 -12.61 6.52 7.30
C ASN A 108 -13.85 5.68 7.61
N ALA A 109 -13.75 4.64 8.45
CA ALA A 109 -14.85 3.71 8.71
C ALA A 109 -16.11 4.37 9.29
N THR A 110 -15.99 5.39 10.14
CA THR A 110 -17.15 6.09 10.71
C THR A 110 -17.87 6.90 9.65
N ALA A 111 -17.17 7.67 8.84
CA ALA A 111 -17.76 8.46 7.77
C ALA A 111 -18.43 7.59 6.69
N ALA A 112 -17.92 6.36 6.49
CA ALA A 112 -18.50 5.37 5.60
C ALA A 112 -19.67 4.57 6.21
N GLY A 113 -20.13 4.91 7.42
CA GLY A 113 -21.21 4.17 8.10
C GLY A 113 -20.82 2.78 8.62
N GLN A 114 -19.51 2.50 8.74
CA GLN A 114 -18.96 1.19 9.11
C GLN A 114 -18.05 1.26 10.36
N PRO A 115 -18.46 1.90 11.47
CA PRO A 115 -17.59 2.14 12.63
C PRO A 115 -17.07 0.85 13.28
N TYR A 116 -17.77 -0.26 13.10
CA TYR A 116 -17.39 -1.58 13.61
C TYR A 116 -16.09 -2.12 13.03
N LEU A 117 -15.66 -1.63 11.85
CA LEU A 117 -14.39 -2.04 11.21
C LEU A 117 -13.15 -1.49 11.95
N LYS A 118 -13.31 -0.45 12.78
CA LYS A 118 -12.18 0.13 13.53
C LYS A 118 -11.56 -0.85 14.52
N GLY A 119 -12.37 -1.69 15.17
CA GLY A 119 -11.89 -2.69 16.11
C GLY A 119 -10.90 -3.67 15.48
N PRO A 120 -11.35 -4.44 14.49
CA PRO A 120 -10.46 -5.36 13.75
C PRO A 120 -9.22 -4.66 13.16
N ALA A 121 -9.37 -3.47 12.58
CA ALA A 121 -8.25 -2.73 12.01
C ALA A 121 -7.18 -2.38 13.06
N LYS A 122 -7.59 -1.94 14.26
CA LYS A 122 -6.67 -1.66 15.38
C LYS A 122 -5.96 -2.91 15.89
N VAL A 123 -6.65 -4.04 15.96
CA VAL A 123 -6.04 -5.31 16.38
C VAL A 123 -4.97 -5.74 15.40
N MET A 124 -5.26 -5.69 14.10
CA MET A 124 -4.29 -6.04 13.06
C MET A 124 -3.13 -5.04 12.98
N GLN A 125 -3.40 -3.76 13.21
CA GLN A 125 -2.36 -2.73 13.29
C GLN A 125 -1.42 -2.99 14.49
N ALA A 126 -1.96 -3.33 15.65
CA ALA A 126 -1.16 -3.69 16.83
C ALA A 126 -0.25 -4.90 16.56
N MET A 127 -0.78 -5.92 15.87
CA MET A 127 -0.01 -7.10 15.48
C MET A 127 1.12 -6.77 14.48
N GLY A 128 0.89 -5.86 13.53
CA GLY A 128 1.92 -5.39 12.61
C GLY A 128 3.04 -4.62 13.33
N TYR A 129 2.69 -3.76 14.27
CA TYR A 129 3.68 -3.08 15.12
C TYR A 129 4.46 -4.05 16.02
N GLN A 130 3.78 -5.04 16.61
CA GLN A 130 4.45 -6.09 17.39
C GLN A 130 5.52 -6.80 16.55
N LYS A 131 5.17 -7.20 15.33
CA LYS A 131 6.12 -7.83 14.40
C LYS A 131 7.33 -6.94 14.10
N LEU A 132 7.11 -5.64 13.88
CA LEU A 132 8.22 -4.71 13.62
C LEU A 132 9.13 -4.58 14.86
N VAL A 133 8.56 -4.47 16.05
CA VAL A 133 9.35 -4.42 17.30
C VAL A 133 10.16 -5.70 17.51
N ASP A 134 9.55 -6.85 17.27
CA ASP A 134 10.23 -8.15 17.44
C ASP A 134 11.40 -8.33 16.46
N LEU A 135 11.30 -7.77 15.25
CA LEU A 135 12.34 -7.88 14.22
C LEU A 135 13.42 -6.79 14.31
N TYR A 136 13.03 -5.56 14.66
CA TYR A 136 13.92 -4.39 14.53
C TYR A 136 14.18 -3.66 15.86
N GLY A 137 13.48 -4.00 16.94
CA GLY A 137 13.61 -3.33 18.23
C GLY A 137 12.91 -1.98 18.22
N ASN A 138 13.66 -0.88 18.28
CA ASN A 138 13.07 0.47 18.30
C ASN A 138 12.56 0.88 16.92
N ILE A 139 11.27 1.22 16.85
CA ILE A 139 10.59 1.61 15.61
C ILE A 139 9.83 2.92 15.77
N PRO A 140 9.59 3.70 14.70
CA PRO A 140 8.66 4.82 14.72
C PRO A 140 7.23 4.37 15.01
N PHE A 141 6.55 5.04 15.95
CA PHE A 141 5.17 4.72 16.33
C PHE A 141 4.27 5.96 16.37
N SER A 142 4.54 6.92 17.24
CA SER A 142 3.62 8.04 17.55
C SER A 142 3.41 9.00 16.38
N GLU A 143 4.41 9.20 15.55
CA GLU A 143 4.36 10.06 14.35
C GLU A 143 4.31 9.26 13.04
N ALA A 144 4.45 7.93 13.12
CA ALA A 144 4.30 7.06 11.96
C ALA A 144 2.88 7.17 11.38
N LEU A 145 2.74 6.91 10.09
CA LEU A 145 1.47 6.89 9.34
C LEU A 145 0.75 8.25 9.22
N LYS A 146 1.44 9.36 9.55
CA LYS A 146 0.90 10.72 9.41
C LYS A 146 1.26 11.39 8.08
N GLY A 147 2.00 10.68 7.22
CA GLY A 147 2.40 11.16 5.89
C GLY A 147 3.35 12.35 5.95
N VAL A 148 3.31 13.17 4.90
CA VAL A 148 4.21 14.32 4.71
C VAL A 148 4.08 15.41 5.77
N ASP A 149 3.00 15.43 6.53
CA ASP A 149 2.76 16.44 7.57
C ASP A 149 3.73 16.31 8.77
N LYS A 150 4.49 15.20 8.81
CA LYS A 150 5.41 14.83 9.90
C LYS A 150 6.80 14.38 9.42
N LEU A 151 7.14 14.72 8.19
CA LEU A 151 8.48 14.52 7.66
C LEU A 151 9.43 15.65 8.05
#